data_61b909bf059b9f3c36b5c1234897fcd7
#
_entry.id   61b909bf059b9f3c36b5c1234897fcd7
#
_cell.length_a   1.000
_cell.length_b   1.000
_cell.length_c   1.000
_cell.angle_alpha   90.00
_cell.angle_beta   90.00
_cell.angle_gamma   90.00
#
_symmetry.space_group_name_H-M   'P 1'
#
loop_
_entity.id
_entity.type
_entity.pdbx_description
1 polymer ?
#
loop_
_entity_poly.entity_id
_entity_poly.type
_entity_poly.pdbx_seq_one_letter_code
_entity_poly.pdbx_strand_id
1 'polypeptide(L)'
;MRHSMLAAVALAATLLTVTAQAQQLRAGERAAEPLAITGVVDAGASWELVWSATMSADGLVPTADGGILFAQEQSDTIKKLDSGLREYIVLRDTHGTGALSMDAQGRLFGVQRTCTDSARPYYQSCQELTYVAQLLPEQRRLLDSFPDGKPLGRVNDLITDGKGGAYFTSGGAWHVSAQGVVQVVADQDIRANGILLSADGKLLWVTNGDHVLVFTVQPDGSVKNRRTFGALNGDTGGDGMAIDADGRLYVTASKGVHVLSRDGGYVGLIPTPRPPISLTFSGPGKRTLYVAQMGAVGPDGKAWATPPGIRNIGMSIYRLPMRSAGYAGRPK
;
A
#
# COMPACT_ATOMS: atom_id res chain seq x y z
N MET A 1 -3.78 -57.28 62.97
CA MET A 1 -3.08 -57.18 61.65
C MET A 1 -3.97 -56.45 60.67
N ARG A 2 -3.67 -55.20 60.39
CA ARG A 2 -4.42 -54.40 59.40
C ARG A 2 -3.50 -54.13 58.22
N HIS A 3 -3.85 -54.61 57.03
CA HIS A 3 -3.11 -54.41 55.79
C HIS A 3 -3.67 -53.19 55.14
N SER A 4 -2.80 -52.14 54.96
CA SER A 4 -3.08 -50.96 54.20
C SER A 4 -2.64 -51.17 52.70
N MET A 5 -3.59 -51.18 51.79
CA MET A 5 -3.31 -51.17 50.38
C MET A 5 -3.11 -49.66 49.89
N LEU A 6 -1.93 -49.37 49.45
CA LEU A 6 -1.66 -48.10 48.71
C LEU A 6 -2.05 -48.32 47.26
N ALA A 7 -3.05 -47.54 46.80
CA ALA A 7 -3.38 -47.43 45.36
C ALA A 7 -2.50 -46.37 44.71
N ALA A 8 -1.68 -46.75 43.73
CA ALA A 8 -0.92 -45.82 42.90
C ALA A 8 -1.80 -45.32 41.75
N VAL A 9 -2.11 -44.03 41.72
CA VAL A 9 -2.79 -43.37 40.59
C VAL A 9 -1.74 -42.93 39.57
N ALA A 10 -1.71 -43.59 38.42
CA ALA A 10 -0.86 -43.19 37.30
C ALA A 10 -1.56 -42.07 36.53
N LEU A 11 -0.98 -40.86 36.53
CA LEU A 11 -1.42 -39.71 35.71
C LEU A 11 -0.83 -39.86 34.31
N ALA A 12 -1.65 -40.25 33.34
CA ALA A 12 -1.26 -40.24 31.92
C ALA A 12 -1.34 -38.81 31.38
N ALA A 13 -0.19 -38.17 31.17
CA ALA A 13 -0.11 -36.88 30.47
C ALA A 13 -0.26 -37.11 28.96
N THR A 14 -1.41 -36.78 28.40
CA THR A 14 -1.63 -36.76 26.93
C THR A 14 -0.96 -35.50 26.36
N LEU A 15 0.18 -35.67 25.72
CA LEU A 15 0.81 -34.64 24.90
C LEU A 15 -0.05 -34.46 23.63
N LEU A 16 -0.83 -33.38 23.58
CA LEU A 16 -1.46 -32.91 22.36
C LEU A 16 -0.36 -32.29 21.47
N THR A 17 0.12 -33.07 20.52
CA THR A 17 0.94 -32.54 19.41
C THR A 17 0.03 -31.73 18.50
N VAL A 18 0.09 -30.40 18.59
CA VAL A 18 -0.48 -29.49 17.60
C VAL A 18 0.41 -29.60 16.36
N THR A 19 0.03 -30.42 15.42
CA THR A 19 0.63 -30.41 14.08
C THR A 19 0.21 -29.10 13.42
N ALA A 20 1.16 -28.17 13.24
CA ALA A 20 0.97 -27.01 12.38
C ALA A 20 0.66 -27.52 10.98
N GLN A 21 -0.59 -27.41 10.55
CA GLN A 21 -1.00 -27.76 9.20
C GLN A 21 -0.37 -26.72 8.28
N ALA A 22 0.58 -27.13 7.44
CA ALA A 22 1.19 -26.24 6.45
C ALA A 22 0.06 -25.65 5.60
N GLN A 23 -0.04 -24.33 5.59
CA GLN A 23 -1.05 -23.64 4.81
C GLN A 23 -0.83 -23.96 3.33
N GLN A 24 -1.82 -24.57 2.68
CA GLN A 24 -1.71 -24.90 1.26
C GLN A 24 -1.66 -23.61 0.45
N LEU A 25 -0.54 -23.40 -0.25
CA LEU A 25 -0.34 -22.23 -1.09
C LEU A 25 -1.31 -22.23 -2.28
N ARG A 26 -1.93 -21.10 -2.56
CA ARG A 26 -2.74 -20.91 -3.76
C ARG A 26 -1.83 -20.73 -4.99
N ALA A 27 -2.40 -20.91 -6.17
CA ALA A 27 -1.66 -20.75 -7.41
C ALA A 27 -0.94 -19.38 -7.47
N GLY A 28 0.39 -19.42 -7.67
CA GLY A 28 1.25 -18.24 -7.73
C GLY A 28 1.61 -17.60 -6.38
N GLU A 29 1.21 -18.18 -5.26
CA GLU A 29 1.71 -17.78 -3.93
C GLU A 29 3.08 -18.40 -3.65
N ARG A 30 3.86 -17.70 -2.84
CA ARG A 30 5.10 -18.18 -2.22
C ARG A 30 4.91 -18.30 -0.71
N ALA A 31 5.74 -19.11 -0.07
CA ALA A 31 5.79 -19.16 1.39
C ALA A 31 6.17 -17.78 1.95
N ALA A 32 5.36 -17.30 2.90
CA ALA A 32 5.46 -15.93 3.42
C ALA A 32 5.14 -15.87 4.92
N GLU A 33 5.62 -16.85 5.69
CA GLU A 33 5.49 -16.82 7.15
C GLU A 33 6.42 -15.75 7.74
N PRO A 34 5.89 -14.74 8.42
CA PRO A 34 6.70 -13.71 9.04
C PRO A 34 7.52 -14.28 10.20
N LEU A 35 8.81 -13.97 10.24
CA LEU A 35 9.59 -14.08 11.46
C LEU A 35 9.17 -12.98 12.45
N ALA A 36 9.31 -13.25 13.76
CA ALA A 36 9.05 -12.21 14.74
C ALA A 36 9.95 -10.99 14.52
N ILE A 37 9.34 -9.83 14.46
CA ILE A 37 10.04 -8.54 14.51
C ILE A 37 9.51 -7.80 15.74
N THR A 38 10.37 -7.61 16.73
CA THR A 38 10.00 -7.05 18.04
C THR A 38 9.24 -5.72 17.90
N GLY A 39 8.03 -5.67 18.49
CA GLY A 39 7.15 -4.50 18.43
C GLY A 39 6.49 -4.25 17.06
N VAL A 40 6.67 -5.12 16.08
CA VAL A 40 6.12 -4.99 14.72
C VAL A 40 5.15 -6.12 14.41
N VAL A 41 5.62 -7.37 14.42
CA VAL A 41 4.82 -8.57 14.08
C VAL A 41 5.28 -9.76 14.91
N ASP A 42 4.33 -10.60 15.32
CA ASP A 42 4.62 -11.82 16.09
C ASP A 42 5.11 -12.96 15.17
N ALA A 43 5.86 -13.87 15.77
CA ALA A 43 6.10 -15.18 15.16
C ALA A 43 4.77 -15.91 14.97
N GLY A 44 4.60 -16.57 13.83
CA GLY A 44 3.38 -17.32 13.52
C GLY A 44 2.18 -16.46 13.14
N ALA A 45 2.32 -15.13 13.01
CA ALA A 45 1.34 -14.30 12.34
C ALA A 45 1.17 -14.80 10.91
N SER A 46 -0.07 -14.93 10.44
CA SER A 46 -0.38 -15.50 9.14
C SER A 46 -1.14 -14.52 8.25
N TRP A 47 -0.80 -14.50 6.96
CA TRP A 47 -1.52 -13.74 5.96
C TRP A 47 -2.88 -14.35 5.67
N GLU A 48 -3.90 -13.51 5.62
CA GLU A 48 -5.24 -13.88 5.20
C GLU A 48 -5.56 -13.18 3.86
N LEU A 49 -5.94 -13.95 2.84
CA LEU A 49 -6.48 -13.42 1.60
C LEU A 49 -7.89 -12.90 1.85
N VAL A 50 -8.11 -11.60 1.65
CA VAL A 50 -9.42 -10.95 1.90
C VAL A 50 -10.11 -10.47 0.63
N TRP A 51 -9.39 -10.36 -0.48
CA TRP A 51 -9.94 -9.99 -1.77
C TRP A 51 -9.02 -10.45 -2.91
N SER A 52 -9.62 -10.85 -4.05
CA SER A 52 -8.88 -11.18 -5.26
C SER A 52 -9.77 -10.96 -6.48
N ALA A 53 -9.23 -10.37 -7.54
CA ALA A 53 -9.93 -10.17 -8.80
C ALA A 53 -8.96 -10.13 -9.98
N THR A 54 -9.52 -10.29 -11.18
CA THR A 54 -8.79 -10.19 -12.45
C THR A 54 -8.48 -8.74 -12.86
N MET A 55 -8.70 -7.80 -11.96
CA MET A 55 -8.42 -6.37 -12.13
C MET A 55 -7.54 -5.89 -10.99
N SER A 56 -6.96 -4.69 -11.14
CA SER A 56 -6.06 -4.11 -10.14
C SER A 56 -6.76 -3.74 -8.83
N ALA A 57 -5.96 -3.65 -7.78
CA ALA A 57 -6.28 -2.99 -6.54
C ALA A 57 -5.05 -2.20 -6.09
N ASP A 58 -5.14 -0.88 -6.02
CA ASP A 58 -4.02 0.00 -5.69
C ASP A 58 -4.47 1.17 -4.81
N GLY A 59 -3.53 1.97 -4.31
CA GLY A 59 -3.83 3.15 -3.52
C GLY A 59 -4.66 2.86 -2.29
N LEU A 60 -4.24 1.91 -1.44
CA LEU A 60 -5.00 1.53 -0.25
C LEU A 60 -5.08 2.67 0.77
N VAL A 61 -6.30 3.02 1.20
CA VAL A 61 -6.57 4.03 2.23
C VAL A 61 -7.47 3.45 3.32
N PRO A 62 -7.16 3.61 4.61
CA PRO A 62 -7.99 3.09 5.69
C PRO A 62 -9.29 3.88 5.83
N THR A 63 -10.36 3.22 6.27
CA THR A 63 -11.64 3.85 6.59
C THR A 63 -11.91 3.85 8.09
N ALA A 64 -12.78 4.78 8.55
CA ALA A 64 -13.07 4.95 9.97
C ALA A 64 -13.72 3.71 10.63
N ASP A 65 -14.41 2.88 9.85
CA ASP A 65 -15.02 1.62 10.32
C ASP A 65 -14.04 0.44 10.36
N GLY A 66 -12.75 0.68 10.11
CA GLY A 66 -11.71 -0.36 10.11
C GLY A 66 -11.59 -1.13 8.79
N GLY A 67 -12.30 -0.73 7.76
CA GLY A 67 -12.13 -1.21 6.39
C GLY A 67 -11.04 -0.48 5.62
N ILE A 68 -11.04 -0.64 4.29
CA ILE A 68 -10.14 0.05 3.37
C ILE A 68 -10.89 0.54 2.14
N LEU A 69 -10.41 1.65 1.55
CA LEU A 69 -10.68 2.01 0.15
C LEU A 69 -9.53 1.53 -0.71
N PHE A 70 -9.82 1.23 -1.97
CA PHE A 70 -8.82 0.96 -2.99
C PHE A 70 -9.32 1.38 -4.37
N ALA A 71 -8.40 1.77 -5.23
CA ALA A 71 -8.68 2.10 -6.61
C ALA A 71 -8.65 0.83 -7.47
N GLN A 72 -9.64 0.69 -8.35
CA GLN A 72 -9.65 -0.32 -9.38
C GLN A 72 -9.63 0.37 -10.75
N GLU A 73 -8.42 0.56 -11.27
CA GLU A 73 -8.15 1.39 -12.45
C GLU A 73 -8.96 0.95 -13.69
N GLN A 74 -9.06 -0.36 -13.94
CA GLN A 74 -9.68 -0.90 -15.16
C GLN A 74 -11.20 -0.82 -15.16
N SER A 75 -11.84 -0.76 -14.00
CA SER A 75 -13.31 -0.65 -13.89
C SER A 75 -13.78 0.77 -13.63
N ASP A 76 -12.89 1.77 -13.63
CA ASP A 76 -13.21 3.16 -13.31
C ASP A 76 -13.93 3.33 -11.97
N THR A 77 -13.51 2.57 -10.95
CA THR A 77 -14.19 2.59 -9.65
C THR A 77 -13.21 2.75 -8.49
N ILE A 78 -13.67 3.41 -7.44
CA ILE A 78 -13.09 3.26 -6.12
C ILE A 78 -14.01 2.35 -5.32
N LYS A 79 -13.43 1.32 -4.75
CA LYS A 79 -14.12 0.31 -3.97
C LYS A 79 -13.77 0.45 -2.50
N LYS A 80 -14.68 0.00 -1.65
CA LYS A 80 -14.50 -0.19 -0.23
C LYS A 80 -14.61 -1.66 0.10
N LEU A 81 -13.69 -2.15 0.90
CA LEU A 81 -13.84 -3.39 1.65
C LEU A 81 -14.11 -2.98 3.10
N ASP A 82 -15.32 -3.24 3.61
CA ASP A 82 -15.67 -2.88 4.99
C ASP A 82 -14.97 -3.78 6.03
N SER A 83 -15.11 -3.50 7.30
CA SER A 83 -14.53 -4.31 8.37
C SER A 83 -15.03 -5.77 8.38
N GLY A 84 -16.20 -6.04 7.80
CA GLY A 84 -16.78 -7.37 7.58
C GLY A 84 -16.38 -8.01 6.26
N LEU A 85 -15.43 -7.40 5.51
CA LEU A 85 -14.93 -7.84 4.20
C LEU A 85 -15.98 -7.84 3.09
N ARG A 86 -17.05 -7.04 3.21
CA ARG A 86 -18.01 -6.84 2.12
C ARG A 86 -17.53 -5.74 1.19
N GLU A 87 -17.59 -6.01 -0.11
CA GLU A 87 -17.19 -5.07 -1.15
C GLU A 87 -18.34 -4.13 -1.54
N TYR A 88 -18.02 -2.84 -1.69
CA TYR A 88 -18.93 -1.80 -2.18
C TYR A 88 -18.20 -0.92 -3.20
N ILE A 89 -18.93 -0.40 -4.18
CA ILE A 89 -18.46 0.68 -5.03
C ILE A 89 -18.79 2.00 -4.34
N VAL A 90 -17.76 2.82 -4.08
CA VAL A 90 -17.89 4.15 -3.45
C VAL A 90 -17.98 5.25 -4.49
N LEU A 91 -17.14 5.18 -5.52
CA LEU A 91 -17.16 6.12 -6.66
C LEU A 91 -17.12 5.35 -7.98
N ARG A 92 -17.78 5.91 -8.98
CA ARG A 92 -17.73 5.48 -10.39
C ARG A 92 -17.15 6.59 -11.24
N ASP A 93 -16.84 6.27 -12.47
CA ASP A 93 -16.36 7.23 -13.47
C ASP A 93 -15.12 8.00 -12.95
N THR A 94 -14.18 7.23 -12.39
CA THR A 94 -12.99 7.76 -11.75
C THR A 94 -11.81 7.93 -12.71
N HIS A 95 -12.05 7.84 -14.02
CA HIS A 95 -11.07 8.02 -15.09
C HIS A 95 -9.78 7.25 -14.90
N GLY A 96 -9.89 5.96 -14.56
CA GLY A 96 -8.75 5.09 -14.34
C GLY A 96 -7.90 5.50 -13.15
N THR A 97 -8.52 5.94 -12.06
CA THR A 97 -7.78 6.22 -10.82
C THR A 97 -6.97 5.01 -10.39
N GLY A 98 -5.68 5.21 -10.15
CA GLY A 98 -4.73 4.15 -9.82
C GLY A 98 -3.98 4.34 -8.50
N ALA A 99 -4.06 5.51 -7.86
CA ALA A 99 -3.53 5.76 -6.53
C ALA A 99 -4.47 6.67 -5.76
N LEU A 100 -4.51 6.51 -4.43
CA LEU A 100 -5.40 7.27 -3.53
C LEU A 100 -4.63 7.80 -2.33
N SER A 101 -5.07 8.94 -1.83
CA SER A 101 -4.66 9.47 -0.53
C SER A 101 -5.83 10.23 0.09
N MET A 102 -6.00 10.13 1.41
CA MET A 102 -7.02 10.84 2.15
C MET A 102 -6.37 11.70 3.23
N ASP A 103 -6.81 12.94 3.36
CA ASP A 103 -6.34 13.82 4.44
C ASP A 103 -7.15 13.67 5.72
N ALA A 104 -6.73 14.39 6.77
CA ALA A 104 -7.39 14.37 8.07
C ALA A 104 -8.80 14.99 8.05
N GLN A 105 -9.15 15.76 7.02
CA GLN A 105 -10.47 16.33 6.80
C GLN A 105 -11.41 15.40 6.03
N GLY A 106 -10.93 14.22 5.63
CA GLY A 106 -11.69 13.24 4.86
C GLY A 106 -11.78 13.57 3.36
N ARG A 107 -10.96 14.51 2.85
CA ARG A 107 -10.88 14.77 1.41
C ARG A 107 -10.06 13.64 0.77
N LEU A 108 -10.66 13.01 -0.24
CA LEU A 108 -10.02 11.94 -1.01
C LEU A 108 -9.37 12.54 -2.25
N PHE A 109 -8.11 12.22 -2.48
CA PHE A 109 -7.35 12.60 -3.66
C PHE A 109 -6.97 11.36 -4.45
N GLY A 110 -6.80 11.51 -5.76
CA GLY A 110 -6.40 10.41 -6.62
C GLY A 110 -5.66 10.88 -7.86
N VAL A 111 -4.97 9.94 -8.49
CA VAL A 111 -4.35 10.09 -9.80
C VAL A 111 -5.23 9.42 -10.83
N GLN A 112 -5.76 10.19 -11.75
CA GLN A 112 -6.59 9.71 -12.84
C GLN A 112 -5.72 9.51 -14.07
N ARG A 113 -5.66 8.28 -14.58
CA ARG A 113 -4.66 7.87 -15.59
C ARG A 113 -5.23 7.00 -16.71
N THR A 114 -6.50 7.25 -17.10
CA THR A 114 -7.27 6.49 -18.09
C THR A 114 -6.46 6.05 -19.30
N CYS A 115 -5.73 6.97 -19.94
CA CYS A 115 -5.01 6.70 -21.18
C CYS A 115 -3.60 6.14 -21.00
N THR A 116 -3.17 5.84 -19.78
CA THR A 116 -1.83 5.34 -19.51
C THR A 116 -1.78 3.87 -19.08
N ASP A 117 -2.93 3.21 -18.96
CA ASP A 117 -3.01 1.79 -18.65
C ASP A 117 -3.25 0.95 -19.90
N SER A 118 -2.20 0.28 -20.37
CA SER A 118 -2.23 -0.59 -21.56
C SER A 118 -3.14 -1.82 -21.39
N ALA A 119 -3.60 -2.12 -20.18
CA ALA A 119 -4.55 -3.19 -19.92
C ALA A 119 -6.02 -2.79 -20.19
N ARG A 120 -6.28 -1.52 -20.43
CA ARG A 120 -7.63 -1.04 -20.78
C ARG A 120 -7.94 -1.28 -22.25
N PRO A 121 -9.14 -1.78 -22.61
CA PRO A 121 -9.48 -2.13 -24.00
C PRO A 121 -9.35 -0.97 -24.99
N TYR A 122 -9.55 0.26 -24.55
CA TYR A 122 -9.52 1.48 -25.37
C TYR A 122 -8.26 2.33 -25.21
N TYR A 123 -7.25 1.80 -24.51
CA TYR A 123 -5.99 2.51 -24.22
C TYR A 123 -5.39 3.20 -25.47
N GLN A 124 -5.31 2.50 -26.61
CA GLN A 124 -4.69 3.03 -27.83
C GLN A 124 -5.49 4.16 -28.49
N SER A 125 -6.79 4.24 -28.28
CA SER A 125 -7.66 5.27 -28.83
C SER A 125 -7.97 6.40 -27.85
N CYS A 126 -7.57 6.26 -26.60
CA CYS A 126 -7.83 7.24 -25.55
C CYS A 126 -7.00 8.50 -25.74
N GLN A 127 -7.61 9.67 -25.58
CA GLN A 127 -6.97 10.99 -25.69
C GLN A 127 -7.06 11.80 -24.38
N GLU A 128 -7.54 11.19 -23.29
CA GLU A 128 -7.65 11.87 -22.01
C GLU A 128 -6.27 12.11 -21.40
N LEU A 129 -6.11 13.28 -20.79
CA LEU A 129 -4.90 13.60 -20.03
C LEU A 129 -4.93 12.90 -18.66
N THR A 130 -3.77 12.47 -18.22
CA THR A 130 -3.57 12.09 -16.80
C THR A 130 -3.63 13.34 -15.94
N TYR A 131 -4.26 13.26 -14.77
CA TYR A 131 -4.31 14.39 -13.87
C TYR A 131 -4.35 13.97 -12.39
N VAL A 132 -3.89 14.88 -11.54
CA VAL A 132 -4.04 14.81 -10.09
C VAL A 132 -5.32 15.54 -9.73
N ALA A 133 -6.18 14.91 -8.91
CA ALA A 133 -7.48 15.46 -8.53
C ALA A 133 -7.83 15.21 -7.08
N GLN A 134 -8.62 16.10 -6.51
CA GLN A 134 -9.49 15.79 -5.40
C GLN A 134 -10.73 15.06 -5.95
N LEU A 135 -11.11 13.93 -5.32
CA LEU A 135 -12.24 13.09 -5.73
C LEU A 135 -13.47 13.28 -4.81
N LEU A 136 -13.23 13.55 -3.53
CA LEU A 136 -14.27 13.81 -2.51
C LEU A 136 -13.91 15.01 -1.66
N PRO A 137 -14.90 15.78 -1.12
CA PRO A 137 -16.35 15.63 -1.33
C PRO A 137 -16.81 16.06 -2.73
N GLU A 138 -16.02 16.86 -3.44
CA GLU A 138 -16.29 17.35 -4.78
C GLU A 138 -15.10 17.02 -5.69
N GLN A 139 -15.38 16.60 -6.92
CA GLN A 139 -14.35 16.38 -7.91
C GLN A 139 -13.76 17.72 -8.37
N ARG A 140 -12.45 17.85 -8.22
CA ARG A 140 -11.69 19.02 -8.65
C ARG A 140 -10.33 18.62 -9.19
N ARG A 141 -10.09 18.89 -10.46
CA ARG A 141 -8.77 18.74 -11.06
C ARG A 141 -7.81 19.75 -10.44
N LEU A 142 -6.66 19.29 -9.99
CA LEU A 142 -5.58 20.12 -9.46
C LEU A 142 -4.54 20.42 -10.54
N LEU A 143 -4.18 19.39 -11.33
CA LEU A 143 -3.12 19.49 -12.32
C LEU A 143 -3.31 18.43 -13.40
N ASP A 144 -3.09 18.80 -14.69
CA ASP A 144 -3.09 17.91 -15.85
C ASP A 144 -1.87 18.07 -16.78
N SER A 145 -1.07 19.09 -16.54
CA SER A 145 0.16 19.37 -17.30
C SER A 145 1.19 20.08 -16.44
N PHE A 146 2.46 19.91 -16.77
CA PHE A 146 3.55 20.67 -16.16
C PHE A 146 3.54 22.15 -16.63
N PRO A 147 4.24 23.06 -15.90
CA PRO A 147 4.27 24.49 -16.29
C PRO A 147 4.82 24.77 -17.68
N ASP A 148 5.61 23.87 -18.24
CA ASP A 148 6.14 23.94 -19.62
C ASP A 148 5.16 23.40 -20.68
N GLY A 149 3.94 23.04 -20.27
CA GLY A 149 2.88 22.51 -21.14
C GLY A 149 2.99 21.02 -21.45
N LYS A 150 4.00 20.32 -20.92
CA LYS A 150 4.12 18.87 -21.12
C LYS A 150 3.06 18.11 -20.31
N PRO A 151 2.50 17.02 -20.84
CA PRO A 151 1.59 16.17 -20.09
C PRO A 151 2.30 15.51 -18.89
N LEU A 152 1.57 15.22 -17.84
CA LEU A 152 2.11 14.55 -16.64
C LEU A 152 2.65 13.15 -16.91
N GLY A 153 2.26 12.50 -18.00
CA GLY A 153 2.58 11.09 -18.25
C GLY A 153 1.82 10.17 -17.30
N ARG A 154 2.39 9.02 -16.99
CA ARG A 154 1.79 8.11 -16.00
C ARG A 154 2.19 8.56 -14.60
N VAL A 155 1.30 9.26 -13.94
CA VAL A 155 1.44 9.56 -12.50
C VAL A 155 1.27 8.26 -11.73
N ASN A 156 2.20 7.95 -10.82
CA ASN A 156 2.24 6.66 -10.14
C ASN A 156 1.58 6.69 -8.76
N ASP A 157 2.10 7.44 -7.81
CA ASP A 157 1.55 7.54 -6.45
C ASP A 157 1.37 9.01 -6.05
N LEU A 158 0.58 9.23 -4.98
CA LEU A 158 0.40 10.56 -4.40
C LEU A 158 0.17 10.48 -2.89
N ILE A 159 0.51 11.59 -2.22
CA ILE A 159 0.14 11.84 -0.83
C ILE A 159 -0.38 13.28 -0.70
N THR A 160 -1.55 13.47 -0.08
CA THR A 160 -2.07 14.82 0.17
C THR A 160 -1.17 15.60 1.12
N ASP A 161 -1.00 16.91 0.86
CA ASP A 161 -0.23 17.82 1.71
C ASP A 161 -1.01 18.29 2.96
N GLY A 162 -2.28 17.88 3.10
CA GLY A 162 -3.18 18.32 4.16
C GLY A 162 -3.71 19.74 4.00
N LYS A 163 -3.28 20.48 2.97
CA LYS A 163 -3.66 21.88 2.68
C LYS A 163 -4.53 22.01 1.42
N GLY A 164 -4.92 20.88 0.82
CA GLY A 164 -5.72 20.80 -0.40
C GLY A 164 -4.93 20.62 -1.68
N GLY A 165 -3.61 20.45 -1.56
CA GLY A 165 -2.69 20.03 -2.59
C GLY A 165 -2.20 18.60 -2.38
N ALA A 166 -1.21 18.18 -3.18
CA ALA A 166 -0.62 16.84 -3.10
C ALA A 166 0.83 16.83 -3.57
N TYR A 167 1.62 15.94 -2.98
CA TYR A 167 2.87 15.46 -3.57
C TYR A 167 2.56 14.24 -4.42
N PHE A 168 3.22 14.10 -5.57
CA PHE A 168 2.99 12.98 -6.47
C PHE A 168 4.27 12.58 -7.22
N THR A 169 4.29 11.37 -7.76
CA THR A 169 5.42 10.85 -8.54
C THR A 169 5.02 10.66 -10.00
N SER A 170 5.84 11.18 -10.90
CA SER A 170 5.74 11.00 -12.34
C SER A 170 7.11 11.24 -12.99
N GLY A 171 7.87 10.20 -13.24
CA GLY A 171 9.25 10.30 -13.74
C GLY A 171 10.23 10.99 -12.79
N GLY A 172 9.74 11.65 -11.76
CA GLY A 172 10.37 12.33 -10.65
C GLY A 172 9.37 12.49 -9.53
N ALA A 173 9.58 13.43 -8.61
CA ALA A 173 8.65 13.77 -7.55
C ALA A 173 8.31 15.27 -7.59
N TRP A 174 7.05 15.59 -7.37
CA TRP A 174 6.47 16.93 -7.59
C TRP A 174 5.50 17.27 -6.45
N HIS A 175 5.27 18.57 -6.27
CA HIS A 175 4.19 19.07 -5.43
C HIS A 175 3.26 19.93 -6.27
N VAL A 176 1.95 19.80 -6.09
CA VAL A 176 0.92 20.70 -6.59
C VAL A 176 0.14 21.29 -5.42
N SER A 177 0.07 22.61 -5.34
CA SER A 177 -0.73 23.29 -4.31
C SER A 177 -2.24 23.21 -4.63
N ALA A 178 -3.08 23.59 -3.65
CA ALA A 178 -4.54 23.71 -3.85
C ALA A 178 -4.92 24.69 -4.98
N GLN A 179 -4.03 25.61 -5.35
CA GLN A 179 -4.21 26.60 -6.43
C GLN A 179 -3.60 26.14 -7.76
N GLY A 180 -3.07 24.91 -7.85
CA GLY A 180 -2.46 24.38 -9.06
C GLY A 180 -1.01 24.83 -9.29
N VAL A 181 -0.36 25.46 -8.31
CA VAL A 181 1.06 25.83 -8.42
C VAL A 181 1.93 24.58 -8.26
N VAL A 182 2.79 24.32 -9.24
CA VAL A 182 3.68 23.15 -9.28
C VAL A 182 5.07 23.51 -8.81
N GLN A 183 5.66 22.64 -8.00
CA GLN A 183 7.04 22.72 -7.51
C GLN A 183 7.74 21.38 -7.73
N VAL A 184 9.02 21.43 -8.10
CA VAL A 184 9.87 20.24 -8.20
C VAL A 184 10.31 19.81 -6.80
N VAL A 185 10.09 18.53 -6.48
CA VAL A 185 10.64 17.87 -5.27
C VAL A 185 11.96 17.19 -5.61
N ALA A 186 11.95 16.38 -6.65
CA ALA A 186 13.14 15.75 -7.22
C ALA A 186 12.89 15.50 -8.71
N ASP A 187 13.87 15.84 -9.53
CA ASP A 187 13.80 15.68 -10.97
C ASP A 187 13.99 14.20 -11.38
N GLN A 188 14.07 13.95 -12.67
CA GLN A 188 14.17 12.61 -13.28
C GLN A 188 15.51 11.88 -13.00
N ASP A 189 16.32 12.40 -12.10
CA ASP A 189 17.53 11.75 -11.58
C ASP A 189 17.25 10.64 -10.54
N ILE A 190 15.96 10.40 -10.25
CA ILE A 190 15.48 9.35 -9.34
C ILE A 190 14.51 8.39 -10.02
N ARG A 191 14.38 7.19 -9.45
CA ARG A 191 13.37 6.20 -9.86
C ARG A 191 12.18 6.27 -8.89
N ALA A 192 11.50 7.43 -8.90
CA ALA A 192 10.37 7.68 -7.99
C ALA A 192 9.19 6.73 -8.28
N ASN A 193 8.65 6.14 -7.22
CA ASN A 193 7.43 5.35 -7.24
C ASN A 193 6.54 5.77 -6.07
N GLY A 194 6.63 5.15 -4.89
CA GLY A 194 5.85 5.53 -3.71
C GLY A 194 6.28 6.86 -3.11
N ILE A 195 5.32 7.57 -2.51
CA ILE A 195 5.52 8.85 -1.85
C ILE A 195 4.70 8.94 -0.57
N LEU A 196 5.30 9.43 0.53
CA LEU A 196 4.63 9.52 1.82
C LEU A 196 5.15 10.70 2.64
N LEU A 197 4.25 11.38 3.37
CA LEU A 197 4.60 12.39 4.37
C LEU A 197 4.74 11.76 5.76
N SER A 198 5.62 12.33 6.60
CA SER A 198 5.68 12.01 8.02
C SER A 198 4.39 12.43 8.75
N ALA A 199 4.20 11.89 9.95
CA ALA A 199 3.05 12.17 10.80
C ALA A 199 2.83 13.67 11.05
N ASP A 200 3.91 14.41 11.25
CA ASP A 200 3.91 15.86 11.48
C ASP A 200 3.99 16.71 10.19
N GLY A 201 4.02 16.07 9.02
CA GLY A 201 4.11 16.72 7.72
C GLY A 201 5.45 17.39 7.41
N LYS A 202 6.50 17.17 8.23
CA LYS A 202 7.81 17.86 8.08
C LYS A 202 8.80 17.10 7.23
N LEU A 203 8.60 15.80 7.03
CA LEU A 203 9.44 14.96 6.17
C LEU A 203 8.59 14.38 5.05
N LEU A 204 9.17 14.34 3.85
CA LEU A 204 8.61 13.64 2.70
C LEU A 204 9.56 12.51 2.33
N TRP A 205 9.03 11.29 2.26
CA TRP A 205 9.75 10.11 1.76
C TRP A 205 9.35 9.80 0.33
N VAL A 206 10.33 9.40 -0.47
CA VAL A 206 10.13 8.94 -1.85
C VAL A 206 10.93 7.66 -2.04
N THR A 207 10.32 6.59 -2.52
CA THR A 207 11.04 5.37 -2.89
C THR A 207 11.90 5.61 -4.13
N ASN A 208 13.11 5.06 -4.14
CA ASN A 208 14.08 5.21 -5.24
C ASN A 208 14.80 3.87 -5.49
N GLY A 209 14.09 2.93 -6.12
CA GLY A 209 14.64 1.63 -6.45
C GLY A 209 14.91 0.77 -5.21
N ASP A 210 16.14 0.70 -4.73
CA ASP A 210 16.62 -0.13 -3.61
C ASP A 210 16.72 0.62 -2.27
N HIS A 211 16.33 1.88 -2.26
CA HIS A 211 16.37 2.73 -1.06
C HIS A 211 15.25 3.76 -1.04
N VAL A 212 15.08 4.43 0.09
CA VAL A 212 14.16 5.54 0.30
C VAL A 212 14.94 6.83 0.45
N LEU A 213 14.51 7.86 -0.26
CA LEU A 213 14.97 9.24 -0.07
C LEU A 213 14.09 9.96 0.96
N VAL A 214 14.67 10.94 1.65
CA VAL A 214 13.92 11.85 2.52
C VAL A 214 14.26 13.28 2.24
N PHE A 215 13.26 14.14 2.34
CA PHE A 215 13.33 15.58 2.15
C PHE A 215 12.72 16.30 3.36
N THR A 216 13.20 17.48 3.69
CA THR A 216 12.58 18.37 4.67
C THR A 216 11.55 19.26 3.99
N VAL A 217 10.30 19.15 4.40
CA VAL A 217 9.18 19.96 3.86
C VAL A 217 9.20 21.35 4.47
N GLN A 218 8.98 22.37 3.63
CA GLN A 218 8.87 23.76 4.02
C GLN A 218 7.39 24.19 4.17
N PRO A 219 7.11 25.32 4.83
CA PRO A 219 5.73 25.79 5.01
C PRO A 219 4.96 26.04 3.71
N ASP A 220 5.67 26.39 2.62
CA ASP A 220 5.10 26.62 1.28
C ASP A 220 4.93 25.36 0.44
N GLY A 221 5.26 24.18 0.99
CA GLY A 221 5.22 22.92 0.28
C GLY A 221 6.48 22.56 -0.50
N SER A 222 7.43 23.49 -0.64
CA SER A 222 8.76 23.18 -1.20
C SER A 222 9.54 22.25 -0.29
N VAL A 223 10.61 21.65 -0.82
CA VAL A 223 11.46 20.72 -0.03
C VAL A 223 12.93 21.09 -0.13
N LYS A 224 13.72 20.67 0.88
CA LYS A 224 15.18 20.78 0.92
C LYS A 224 15.82 19.58 1.61
N ASN A 225 17.15 19.62 1.72
CA ASN A 225 17.94 18.64 2.48
C ASN A 225 17.70 17.20 2.02
N ARG A 226 17.66 16.96 0.69
CA ARG A 226 17.58 15.60 0.13
C ARG A 226 18.73 14.74 0.65
N ARG A 227 18.38 13.55 1.16
CA ARG A 227 19.35 12.53 1.57
C ARG A 227 18.75 11.14 1.47
N THR A 228 19.58 10.11 1.45
CA THR A 228 19.11 8.74 1.65
C THR A 228 18.59 8.60 3.08
N PHE A 229 17.38 8.03 3.21
CA PHE A 229 16.77 7.71 4.50
C PHE A 229 17.18 6.31 4.95
N GLY A 230 16.95 5.28 4.13
CA GLY A 230 17.28 3.90 4.44
C GLY A 230 17.27 3.01 3.21
N ALA A 231 18.03 1.92 3.26
CA ALA A 231 18.12 0.92 2.19
C ALA A 231 17.15 -0.24 2.42
N LEU A 232 16.73 -0.91 1.33
CA LEU A 232 15.84 -2.07 1.34
C LEU A 232 16.60 -3.40 1.45
N ASN A 233 17.77 -3.39 2.07
CA ASN A 233 18.58 -4.56 2.41
C ASN A 233 18.77 -5.57 1.25
N GLY A 234 19.22 -5.08 0.09
CA GLY A 234 19.46 -5.89 -1.10
C GLY A 234 18.21 -6.33 -1.85
N ASP A 235 17.08 -5.68 -1.59
CA ASP A 235 15.88 -5.75 -2.43
C ASP A 235 15.75 -4.49 -3.29
N THR A 236 14.85 -4.52 -4.26
CA THR A 236 14.62 -3.41 -5.18
C THR A 236 13.13 -3.32 -5.54
N GLY A 237 12.78 -2.26 -6.27
CA GLY A 237 11.39 -2.02 -6.66
C GLY A 237 10.56 -1.47 -5.50
N GLY A 238 11.17 -0.61 -4.67
CA GLY A 238 10.45 0.12 -3.62
C GLY A 238 9.25 0.85 -4.22
N ASP A 239 8.05 0.57 -3.67
CA ASP A 239 6.75 1.05 -4.16
C ASP A 239 5.98 1.72 -3.00
N GLY A 240 4.75 1.34 -2.71
CA GLY A 240 3.92 1.98 -1.71
C GLY A 240 4.53 1.99 -0.30
N MET A 241 4.16 2.99 0.49
CA MET A 241 4.65 3.18 1.86
C MET A 241 3.52 3.43 2.84
N ALA A 242 3.74 3.03 4.10
CA ALA A 242 2.90 3.39 5.25
C ALA A 242 3.77 3.67 6.48
N ILE A 243 3.18 4.34 7.49
CA ILE A 243 3.87 4.68 8.74
C ILE A 243 3.09 4.15 9.94
N ASP A 244 3.78 3.67 10.97
CA ASP A 244 3.17 3.30 12.24
C ASP A 244 3.22 4.44 13.28
N ALA A 245 2.59 4.20 14.44
CA ALA A 245 2.52 5.18 15.52
C ALA A 245 3.89 5.48 16.17
N ASP A 246 4.88 4.57 16.02
CA ASP A 246 6.23 4.77 16.51
C ASP A 246 7.13 5.48 15.48
N GLY A 247 6.58 5.78 14.29
CA GLY A 247 7.29 6.43 13.20
C GLY A 247 8.15 5.51 12.34
N ARG A 248 7.96 4.19 12.44
CA ARG A 248 8.61 3.23 11.52
C ARG A 248 7.95 3.32 10.15
N LEU A 249 8.78 3.27 9.12
CA LEU A 249 8.34 3.27 7.73
C LEU A 249 8.25 1.85 7.21
N TYR A 250 7.12 1.52 6.59
CA TYR A 250 6.86 0.24 5.92
C TYR A 250 6.88 0.49 4.42
N VAL A 251 7.70 -0.26 3.70
CA VAL A 251 7.94 -0.07 2.26
C VAL A 251 7.72 -1.38 1.54
N THR A 252 6.81 -1.43 0.58
CA THR A 252 6.66 -2.58 -0.31
C THR A 252 7.81 -2.65 -1.29
N ALA A 253 8.33 -3.84 -1.53
CA ALA A 253 9.32 -4.15 -2.56
C ALA A 253 9.20 -5.61 -3.01
N SER A 254 10.06 -6.08 -3.91
CA SER A 254 9.88 -7.38 -4.58
C SER A 254 9.70 -8.57 -3.64
N LYS A 255 10.40 -8.58 -2.49
CA LYS A 255 10.37 -9.71 -1.53
C LYS A 255 9.26 -9.62 -0.50
N GLY A 256 8.76 -8.42 -0.22
CA GLY A 256 7.77 -8.19 0.84
C GLY A 256 7.71 -6.74 1.31
N VAL A 257 7.34 -6.57 2.58
CA VAL A 257 7.28 -5.26 3.23
C VAL A 257 8.52 -5.08 4.11
N HIS A 258 9.39 -4.16 3.72
CA HIS A 258 10.56 -3.76 4.49
C HIS A 258 10.15 -2.79 5.58
N VAL A 259 10.69 -2.96 6.78
CA VAL A 259 10.45 -2.08 7.92
C VAL A 259 11.75 -1.32 8.22
N LEU A 260 11.67 -0.01 8.20
CA LEU A 260 12.75 0.90 8.57
C LEU A 260 12.39 1.61 9.88
N SER A 261 13.36 1.84 10.76
CA SER A 261 13.15 2.64 11.97
C SER A 261 12.83 4.09 11.62
N ARG A 262 12.34 4.85 12.59
CA ARG A 262 12.11 6.30 12.45
C ARG A 262 13.34 7.11 11.98
N ASP A 263 14.52 6.55 12.16
CA ASP A 263 15.80 7.17 11.79
C ASP A 263 16.41 6.56 10.52
N GLY A 264 15.69 5.63 9.85
CA GLY A 264 16.07 5.00 8.59
C GLY A 264 16.90 3.71 8.73
N GLY A 265 17.18 3.25 9.95
CA GLY A 265 17.84 1.97 10.19
C GLY A 265 16.93 0.80 9.74
N TYR A 266 17.53 -0.24 9.16
CA TYR A 266 16.79 -1.43 8.77
C TYR A 266 16.35 -2.24 10.01
N VAL A 267 15.06 -2.57 10.08
CA VAL A 267 14.44 -3.31 11.19
C VAL A 267 14.17 -4.77 10.81
N GLY A 268 13.65 -4.99 9.59
CA GLY A 268 13.35 -6.35 9.13
C GLY A 268 12.52 -6.40 7.85
N LEU A 269 12.23 -7.62 7.42
CA LEU A 269 11.38 -7.94 6.28
C LEU A 269 10.17 -8.76 6.75
N ILE A 270 8.99 -8.33 6.35
CA ILE A 270 7.76 -9.12 6.43
C ILE A 270 7.53 -9.70 5.02
N PRO A 271 7.84 -10.99 4.79
CA PRO A 271 7.65 -11.61 3.48
C PRO A 271 6.16 -11.64 3.13
N THR A 272 5.82 -11.53 1.85
CA THR A 272 4.44 -11.51 1.36
C THR A 272 4.15 -12.68 0.43
N PRO A 273 2.91 -13.22 0.40
CA PRO A 273 2.53 -14.33 -0.49
C PRO A 273 2.77 -14.05 -1.98
N ARG A 274 2.67 -12.79 -2.39
CA ARG A 274 2.88 -12.31 -3.76
C ARG A 274 3.65 -10.99 -3.73
N PRO A 275 4.23 -10.52 -4.85
CA PRO A 275 4.89 -9.21 -4.90
C PRO A 275 3.93 -8.08 -4.49
N PRO A 276 4.22 -7.31 -3.42
CA PRO A 276 3.36 -6.24 -2.94
C PRO A 276 3.63 -4.94 -3.69
N ILE A 277 2.60 -4.08 -3.81
CA ILE A 277 2.73 -2.74 -4.39
C ILE A 277 2.19 -1.63 -3.50
N SER A 278 1.10 -1.85 -2.79
CA SER A 278 0.45 -0.84 -1.95
C SER A 278 0.08 -1.41 -0.59
N LEU A 279 0.07 -0.57 0.44
CA LEU A 279 -0.24 -1.03 1.79
C LEU A 279 -0.84 0.08 2.64
N THR A 280 -1.60 -0.33 3.66
CA THR A 280 -2.12 0.59 4.68
C THR A 280 -2.43 -0.14 5.98
N PHE A 281 -2.35 0.59 7.09
CA PHE A 281 -2.83 0.11 8.38
C PHE A 281 -4.30 0.43 8.56
N SER A 282 -5.11 -0.57 8.90
CA SER A 282 -6.53 -0.41 9.23
C SER A 282 -6.97 -1.42 10.32
N GLY A 283 -8.25 -1.74 10.40
CA GLY A 283 -8.81 -2.62 11.41
C GLY A 283 -8.89 -1.99 12.81
N PRO A 284 -9.32 -2.75 13.83
CA PRO A 284 -9.41 -2.26 15.20
C PRO A 284 -8.06 -1.73 15.71
N GLY A 285 -8.04 -0.48 16.18
CA GLY A 285 -6.83 0.18 16.66
C GLY A 285 -5.72 0.32 15.60
N LYS A 286 -6.07 0.21 14.31
CA LYS A 286 -5.12 0.20 13.17
C LYS A 286 -4.02 -0.86 13.33
N ARG A 287 -4.34 -2.03 13.89
CA ARG A 287 -3.39 -3.14 14.11
C ARG A 287 -3.49 -4.23 13.06
N THR A 288 -4.02 -3.91 11.88
CA THR A 288 -4.06 -4.80 10.73
C THR A 288 -3.37 -4.13 9.56
N LEU A 289 -2.36 -4.79 9.02
CA LEU A 289 -1.69 -4.35 7.79
C LEU A 289 -2.41 -4.98 6.60
N TYR A 290 -3.00 -4.16 5.74
CA TYR A 290 -3.54 -4.56 4.46
C TYR A 290 -2.51 -4.30 3.37
N VAL A 291 -2.32 -5.26 2.46
CA VAL A 291 -1.31 -5.18 1.39
C VAL A 291 -1.92 -5.66 0.08
N ALA A 292 -1.93 -4.78 -0.91
CA ALA A 292 -2.26 -5.14 -2.28
C ALA A 292 -1.04 -5.75 -2.96
N GLN A 293 -1.23 -6.90 -3.59
CA GLN A 293 -0.18 -7.75 -4.14
C GLN A 293 -0.51 -8.18 -5.56
N MET A 294 0.50 -8.25 -6.42
CA MET A 294 0.35 -8.61 -7.83
C MET A 294 -0.01 -10.09 -7.99
N GLY A 295 -0.93 -10.35 -8.88
CA GLY A 295 -1.45 -11.69 -9.17
C GLY A 295 -2.74 -11.99 -8.43
N ALA A 296 -3.62 -12.73 -9.11
CA ALA A 296 -4.93 -13.13 -8.62
C ALA A 296 -5.19 -14.60 -8.90
N VAL A 297 -6.13 -15.14 -8.15
CA VAL A 297 -6.75 -16.42 -8.46
C VAL A 297 -8.03 -16.12 -9.23
N GLY A 298 -8.18 -16.72 -10.40
CA GLY A 298 -9.40 -16.61 -11.20
C GLY A 298 -10.61 -17.29 -10.56
N PRO A 299 -11.81 -17.11 -11.14
CA PRO A 299 -13.03 -17.75 -10.63
C PRO A 299 -12.97 -19.29 -10.61
N ASP A 300 -12.10 -19.87 -11.44
CA ASP A 300 -11.85 -21.32 -11.52
C ASP A 300 -10.81 -21.82 -10.49
N GLY A 301 -10.35 -20.96 -9.60
CA GLY A 301 -9.33 -21.27 -8.60
C GLY A 301 -7.90 -21.35 -9.12
N LYS A 302 -7.69 -21.14 -10.43
CA LYS A 302 -6.34 -21.13 -11.05
C LYS A 302 -5.75 -19.73 -11.06
N ALA A 303 -4.45 -19.66 -11.25
CA ALA A 303 -3.78 -18.37 -11.46
C ALA A 303 -4.41 -17.67 -12.68
N TRP A 304 -4.79 -16.40 -12.49
CA TRP A 304 -5.32 -15.62 -13.59
C TRP A 304 -4.24 -15.36 -14.65
N ALA A 305 -4.58 -15.64 -15.90
CA ALA A 305 -3.71 -15.41 -17.05
C ALA A 305 -4.35 -14.39 -18.00
N THR A 306 -3.53 -13.50 -18.54
CA THR A 306 -3.93 -12.56 -19.60
C THR A 306 -3.63 -13.14 -20.97
N PRO A 307 -4.37 -12.73 -22.01
CA PRO A 307 -3.99 -12.97 -23.39
C PRO A 307 -2.59 -12.39 -23.70
N PRO A 308 -1.86 -12.97 -24.69
CA PRO A 308 -0.57 -12.43 -25.12
C PRO A 308 -0.67 -10.92 -25.46
N GLY A 309 0.32 -10.16 -25.03
CA GLY A 309 0.39 -8.71 -25.25
C GLY A 309 -0.42 -7.85 -24.27
N ILE A 310 -1.20 -8.45 -23.37
CA ILE A 310 -1.91 -7.73 -22.32
C ILE A 310 -1.21 -7.95 -20.98
N ARG A 311 -0.86 -6.86 -20.29
CA ARG A 311 -0.26 -6.93 -18.95
C ARG A 311 -1.21 -7.63 -17.97
N ASN A 312 -0.68 -8.55 -17.18
CA ASN A 312 -1.43 -9.13 -16.08
C ASN A 312 -1.67 -8.06 -15.00
N ILE A 313 -2.93 -7.73 -14.78
CA ILE A 313 -3.38 -6.70 -13.84
C ILE A 313 -4.18 -7.30 -12.68
N GLY A 314 -4.40 -8.63 -12.67
CA GLY A 314 -5.08 -9.30 -11.57
C GLY A 314 -4.31 -9.13 -10.27
N MET A 315 -5.03 -8.81 -9.19
CA MET A 315 -4.43 -8.53 -7.91
C MET A 315 -5.21 -9.17 -6.76
N SER A 316 -4.53 -9.26 -5.64
CA SER A 316 -5.09 -9.77 -4.39
C SER A 316 -4.76 -8.82 -3.25
N ILE A 317 -5.67 -8.70 -2.30
CA ILE A 317 -5.43 -7.99 -1.04
C ILE A 317 -5.34 -9.02 0.08
N TYR A 318 -4.24 -8.95 0.82
CA TYR A 318 -4.02 -9.75 2.02
C TYR A 318 -4.00 -8.85 3.24
N ARG A 319 -4.34 -9.42 4.39
CA ARG A 319 -4.18 -8.74 5.69
C ARG A 319 -3.33 -9.56 6.64
N LEU A 320 -2.63 -8.86 7.52
CA LEU A 320 -1.77 -9.44 8.57
C LEU A 320 -2.04 -8.73 9.90
N PRO A 321 -2.27 -9.47 11.00
CA PRO A 321 -2.32 -8.86 12.33
C PRO A 321 -0.94 -8.36 12.76
N MET A 322 -0.90 -7.15 13.34
CA MET A 322 0.34 -6.46 13.70
C MET A 322 0.40 -6.16 15.19
N ARG A 323 1.60 -6.18 15.76
CA ARG A 323 1.90 -5.61 17.09
C ARG A 323 1.92 -4.09 17.04
N SER A 324 2.53 -3.52 16.00
CA SER A 324 2.50 -2.09 15.76
C SER A 324 1.10 -1.63 15.37
N ALA A 325 0.75 -0.42 15.78
CA ALA A 325 -0.45 0.26 15.29
C ALA A 325 -0.06 1.27 14.21
N GLY A 326 -0.84 1.39 13.16
CA GLY A 326 -0.68 2.44 12.18
C GLY A 326 -0.89 3.83 12.79
N TYR A 327 -0.29 4.85 12.18
CA TYR A 327 -0.47 6.23 12.60
C TYR A 327 -1.95 6.66 12.54
N ALA A 328 -2.44 7.28 13.61
CA ALA A 328 -3.88 7.60 13.74
C ALA A 328 -4.29 8.96 13.17
N GLY A 329 -3.35 9.89 13.07
CA GLY A 329 -3.67 11.30 12.79
C GLY A 329 -3.98 11.64 11.33
N ARG A 330 -3.61 10.78 10.39
CA ARG A 330 -3.89 10.93 8.95
C ARG A 330 -4.14 9.54 8.37
N PRO A 331 -5.23 9.35 7.58
CA PRO A 331 -5.43 8.11 6.85
C PRO A 331 -4.33 7.96 5.82
N LYS A 332 -3.61 7.80 5.33
CA LYS A 332 -2.54 7.79 4.30
C LYS A 332 -2.54 9.12 3.46
#